data_908574613f005719a645e3c4a834511b
#
_entry.id   908574613f005719a645e3c4a834511b
#
_cell.length_a   1.000
_cell.length_b   1.000
_cell.length_c   1.000
_cell.angle_alpha   90.00
_cell.angle_beta   90.00
_cell.angle_gamma   90.00
#
_symmetry.space_group_name_H-M   'P 1'
#
loop_
_entity.id
_entity.type
_entity.pdbx_description
1 polymer ?
#
loop_
_entity_poly.entity_id
_entity_poly.type
_entity_poly.pdbx_seq_one_letter_code
_entity_poly.pdbx_strand_id
1 'polypeptide(L)'
;PDGQKIAYLRFDESLVPVFEMMRYDGKLYNEAYSFKYPKAGDANSVVDLYVYDLKTGETERVDVGPDRGQYILQPEWTPDGRLCFQRMNRRQNHFEAVLCNPDGTQQVIYDERSPKYVDHLNKTFYFLEDGRRFIVREETSTGYMHLYLYGIGQGVLHPITQGEWEVTDFVGLRGDKVYYISTESSPLKRDLYRVGLDGKHKERLTPGDGYYSIYPSADLSYYICEGGDSSAPGRTDVFNAAGKRVRTLYDNAPLKEALAEAGLPVREFFTFTTERGDELNGYMLKPLDFDPAKRYPVLLTQYSGPGSQQVAEGWGPDWEDALVTHGYIVVCVDPRGTGYRGEEFKKLTYGNLGRLEVEDQISTARYMARQSYVDPARIGIYGWSYGGFMALGCAFRGEGLFKMAIAVAPVTSWRYYDSIYTENFNGLPDDYPKGYDDNSPVNLAHLFRDDSTRLLIVHGTADDNVHFQNTMEMARALNKLGKQYDMMVYPDQNHSMMPDDMIHVREKMLRYTLENL
;
A
#
# COMPACT_ATOMS: atom_id res chain seq x y z
N PRO A 1 6.31 29.57 -9.63
CA PRO A 1 5.19 30.22 -8.96
C PRO A 1 4.62 31.38 -9.79
N ASP A 2 5.45 32.07 -10.60
CA ASP A 2 5.05 33.21 -11.42
C ASP A 2 4.48 32.81 -12.81
N GLY A 3 4.47 31.50 -13.14
CA GLY A 3 3.98 30.97 -14.40
C GLY A 3 4.87 31.27 -15.62
N GLN A 4 6.13 31.66 -15.42
CA GLN A 4 7.05 32.00 -16.50
C GLN A 4 7.94 30.86 -16.96
N LYS A 5 8.12 29.84 -16.12
CA LYS A 5 8.97 28.68 -16.40
C LYS A 5 8.24 27.38 -16.12
N ILE A 6 8.57 26.35 -16.91
CA ILE A 6 8.04 24.98 -16.74
C ILE A 6 9.24 24.07 -16.47
N ALA A 7 9.25 23.41 -15.32
CA ALA A 7 10.16 22.30 -15.06
C ALA A 7 9.49 21.00 -15.52
N TYR A 8 10.23 20.15 -16.25
CA TYR A 8 9.72 18.87 -16.73
C TYR A 8 10.79 17.78 -16.77
N LEU A 9 10.37 16.55 -16.59
CA LEU A 9 11.23 15.37 -16.71
C LEU A 9 11.17 14.81 -18.13
N ARG A 10 12.33 14.39 -18.64
CA ARG A 10 12.46 13.66 -19.89
C ARG A 10 13.01 12.27 -19.59
N PHE A 11 12.29 11.25 -20.05
CA PHE A 11 12.66 9.85 -19.88
C PHE A 11 13.26 9.32 -21.19
N ASP A 12 14.46 8.78 -21.10
CA ASP A 12 15.07 7.99 -22.16
C ASP A 12 14.92 6.52 -21.80
N GLU A 13 14.00 5.85 -22.50
CA GLU A 13 13.65 4.44 -22.29
C GLU A 13 14.33 3.51 -23.31
N SER A 14 15.36 3.99 -24.04
CA SER A 14 16.01 3.23 -25.10
C SER A 14 16.58 1.89 -24.64
N LEU A 15 17.05 1.82 -23.39
CA LEU A 15 17.61 0.61 -22.77
C LEU A 15 16.59 -0.21 -21.96
N VAL A 16 15.39 0.30 -21.74
CA VAL A 16 14.35 -0.42 -20.98
C VAL A 16 13.80 -1.55 -21.85
N PRO A 17 13.75 -2.80 -21.32
CA PRO A 17 13.16 -3.92 -22.05
C PRO A 17 11.71 -3.68 -22.43
N VAL A 18 11.31 -4.28 -23.56
CA VAL A 18 9.92 -4.28 -24.02
C VAL A 18 9.24 -5.53 -23.47
N PHE A 19 8.07 -5.33 -22.88
CA PHE A 19 7.14 -6.41 -22.57
C PHE A 19 6.00 -6.45 -23.58
N GLU A 20 5.59 -7.64 -23.99
CA GLU A 20 4.51 -7.86 -24.95
C GLU A 20 3.43 -8.75 -24.35
N MET A 21 2.18 -8.37 -24.57
CA MET A 21 1.01 -9.16 -24.25
C MET A 21 0.05 -9.19 -25.43
N MET A 22 -0.80 -10.23 -25.50
CA MET A 22 -1.81 -10.35 -26.54
C MET A 22 -3.12 -9.74 -26.11
N ARG A 23 -3.78 -9.02 -27.03
CA ARG A 23 -5.18 -8.57 -26.90
C ARG A 23 -6.12 -9.50 -27.66
N TYR A 24 -7.29 -9.73 -27.06
CA TYR A 24 -8.33 -10.65 -27.54
C TYR A 24 -9.64 -9.90 -27.86
N ASP A 25 -9.56 -8.76 -28.51
CA ASP A 25 -10.65 -7.82 -28.76
C ASP A 25 -11.68 -8.29 -29.82
N GLY A 26 -11.77 -9.59 -30.08
CA GLY A 26 -12.71 -10.21 -31.01
C GLY A 26 -12.31 -10.12 -32.49
N LYS A 27 -11.12 -9.64 -32.82
CA LYS A 27 -10.57 -9.67 -34.18
C LYS A 27 -10.20 -11.09 -34.61
N LEU A 28 -10.18 -11.31 -35.92
CA LEU A 28 -9.80 -12.63 -36.50
C LEU A 28 -8.35 -13.00 -36.14
N TYR A 29 -7.46 -12.01 -36.10
CA TYR A 29 -6.07 -12.14 -35.69
C TYR A 29 -5.80 -11.25 -34.49
N ASN A 30 -5.26 -11.83 -33.42
CA ASN A 30 -4.90 -11.11 -32.21
C ASN A 30 -3.79 -10.09 -32.48
N GLU A 31 -3.81 -8.98 -31.74
CA GLU A 31 -2.78 -7.95 -31.81
C GLU A 31 -1.87 -8.02 -30.58
N ALA A 32 -0.57 -7.85 -30.82
CA ALA A 32 0.37 -7.66 -29.73
C ALA A 32 0.27 -6.21 -29.19
N TYR A 33 0.26 -6.09 -27.88
CA TYR A 33 0.39 -4.81 -27.18
C TYR A 33 1.73 -4.77 -26.47
N SER A 34 2.58 -3.82 -26.87
CA SER A 34 3.97 -3.71 -26.40
C SER A 34 4.18 -2.42 -25.62
N PHE A 35 4.90 -2.47 -24.51
CA PHE A 35 5.27 -1.31 -23.71
C PHE A 35 6.59 -1.55 -22.97
N LYS A 36 7.20 -0.46 -22.50
CA LYS A 36 8.44 -0.51 -21.71
C LYS A 36 8.13 -0.90 -20.27
N TYR A 37 8.84 -1.90 -19.75
CA TYR A 37 8.66 -2.36 -18.37
C TYR A 37 9.98 -2.95 -17.85
N PRO A 38 10.71 -2.25 -16.97
CA PRO A 38 11.94 -2.77 -16.39
C PRO A 38 11.58 -3.72 -15.23
N LYS A 39 11.96 -4.97 -15.33
CA LYS A 39 11.87 -5.90 -14.21
C LYS A 39 13.03 -5.67 -13.24
N ALA A 40 12.93 -6.22 -12.04
CA ALA A 40 14.00 -6.14 -11.06
C ALA A 40 15.33 -6.62 -11.64
N GLY A 41 16.35 -5.78 -11.58
CA GLY A 41 17.68 -5.99 -12.17
C GLY A 41 17.86 -5.44 -13.57
N ASP A 42 16.79 -5.15 -14.32
CA ASP A 42 16.87 -4.59 -15.67
C ASP A 42 17.32 -3.12 -15.67
N ALA A 43 17.68 -2.62 -16.85
CA ALA A 43 17.94 -1.19 -17.02
C ALA A 43 16.68 -0.37 -16.83
N ASN A 44 16.74 0.65 -15.97
CA ASN A 44 15.71 1.67 -15.83
C ASN A 44 15.81 2.75 -16.90
N SER A 45 14.77 3.58 -17.05
CA SER A 45 14.83 4.81 -17.82
C SER A 45 15.91 5.74 -17.27
N VAL A 46 16.61 6.41 -18.17
CA VAL A 46 17.51 7.51 -17.78
C VAL A 46 16.70 8.80 -17.78
N VAL A 47 16.66 9.48 -16.63
CA VAL A 47 15.82 10.67 -16.44
C VAL A 47 16.67 11.93 -16.38
N ASP A 48 16.30 12.91 -17.21
CA ASP A 48 16.86 14.25 -17.22
C ASP A 48 15.80 15.27 -16.81
N LEU A 49 16.22 16.32 -16.11
CA LEU A 49 15.39 17.45 -15.71
C LEU A 49 15.69 18.67 -16.59
N TYR A 50 14.66 19.32 -17.09
CA TYR A 50 14.75 20.51 -17.91
C TYR A 50 13.87 21.64 -17.38
N VAL A 51 14.27 22.87 -17.67
CA VAL A 51 13.48 24.08 -17.46
C VAL A 51 13.26 24.76 -18.80
N TYR A 52 12.02 24.98 -19.16
CA TYR A 52 11.60 25.75 -20.32
C TYR A 52 11.15 27.14 -19.89
N ASP A 53 11.73 28.18 -20.48
CA ASP A 53 11.35 29.57 -20.26
C ASP A 53 10.32 30.00 -21.31
N LEU A 54 9.11 30.35 -20.86
CA LEU A 54 7.99 30.74 -21.72
C LEU A 54 8.22 32.06 -22.44
N LYS A 55 9.08 32.95 -21.92
CA LYS A 55 9.35 34.25 -22.49
C LYS A 55 10.40 34.19 -23.59
N THR A 56 11.46 33.42 -23.39
CA THR A 56 12.57 33.32 -24.36
C THR A 56 12.39 32.17 -25.34
N GLY A 57 11.60 31.14 -24.97
CA GLY A 57 11.47 29.89 -25.69
C GLY A 57 12.68 28.96 -25.56
N GLU A 58 13.59 29.28 -24.66
CA GLU A 58 14.79 28.48 -24.43
C GLU A 58 14.54 27.34 -23.45
N THR A 59 15.27 26.24 -23.66
CA THR A 59 15.27 25.09 -22.75
C THR A 59 16.67 24.90 -22.18
N GLU A 60 16.75 24.84 -20.87
CA GLU A 60 17.99 24.57 -20.14
C GLU A 60 17.89 23.20 -19.46
N ARG A 61 18.97 22.40 -19.54
CA ARG A 61 19.10 21.15 -18.80
C ARG A 61 19.65 21.43 -17.42
N VAL A 62 18.97 20.93 -16.40
CA VAL A 62 19.41 20.99 -15.01
C VAL A 62 20.42 19.87 -14.77
N ASP A 63 21.53 20.18 -14.10
CA ASP A 63 22.47 19.15 -13.67
C ASP A 63 21.88 18.34 -12.51
N VAL A 64 21.56 17.08 -12.77
CA VAL A 64 21.02 16.15 -11.75
C VAL A 64 22.09 15.28 -11.11
N GLY A 65 23.38 15.50 -11.47
CA GLY A 65 24.51 14.72 -11.03
C GLY A 65 24.93 13.62 -12.03
N PRO A 66 26.03 12.92 -11.75
CA PRO A 66 26.66 11.97 -12.69
C PRO A 66 26.00 10.59 -12.72
N ASP A 67 25.24 10.21 -11.68
CA ASP A 67 24.62 8.88 -11.61
C ASP A 67 23.42 8.79 -12.58
N ARG A 68 23.58 8.01 -13.66
CA ARG A 68 22.53 7.81 -14.67
C ARG A 68 21.53 6.73 -14.29
N GLY A 69 21.79 5.95 -13.23
CA GLY A 69 20.90 4.93 -12.71
C GLY A 69 19.97 5.40 -11.57
N GLN A 70 20.11 6.68 -11.18
CA GLN A 70 19.30 7.27 -10.11
C GLN A 70 17.88 7.57 -10.54
N TYR A 71 16.99 7.71 -9.56
CA TYR A 71 15.64 8.24 -9.73
C TYR A 71 15.65 9.76 -9.52
N ILE A 72 14.98 10.49 -10.41
CA ILE A 72 14.72 11.94 -10.25
C ILE A 72 13.24 12.09 -9.98
N LEU A 73 12.91 12.69 -8.84
CA LEU A 73 11.55 12.74 -8.29
C LEU A 73 11.11 14.19 -8.08
N GLN A 74 9.82 14.44 -8.22
CA GLN A 74 9.07 15.60 -7.76
C GLN A 74 9.78 16.97 -7.92
N PRO A 75 10.08 17.44 -9.15
CA PRO A 75 10.55 18.81 -9.32
C PRO A 75 9.44 19.79 -8.91
N GLU A 76 9.77 20.74 -8.04
CA GLU A 76 8.84 21.75 -7.54
C GLU A 76 9.49 23.12 -7.45
N TRP A 77 8.66 24.16 -7.59
CA TRP A 77 9.10 25.53 -7.42
C TRP A 77 8.86 25.99 -6.00
N THR A 78 9.91 26.49 -5.35
CA THR A 78 9.80 27.11 -4.03
C THR A 78 9.05 28.46 -4.13
N PRO A 79 8.48 28.99 -3.02
CA PRO A 79 7.78 30.27 -3.04
C PRO A 79 8.64 31.45 -3.55
N ASP A 80 9.95 31.42 -3.33
CA ASP A 80 10.89 32.44 -3.81
C ASP A 80 11.41 32.19 -5.25
N GLY A 81 10.84 31.20 -5.97
CA GLY A 81 11.10 30.96 -7.38
C GLY A 81 12.32 30.13 -7.71
N ARG A 82 12.94 29.49 -6.73
CA ARG A 82 13.99 28.49 -6.97
C ARG A 82 13.39 27.13 -7.31
N LEU A 83 14.11 26.32 -8.11
CA LEU A 83 13.71 24.95 -8.40
C LEU A 83 14.32 24.01 -7.35
N CYS A 84 13.48 23.18 -6.74
CA CYS A 84 13.91 22.04 -5.97
C CYS A 84 13.58 20.75 -6.72
N PHE A 85 14.48 19.78 -6.72
CA PHE A 85 14.19 18.43 -7.18
C PHE A 85 14.75 17.41 -6.19
N GLN A 86 14.18 16.22 -6.21
CA GLN A 86 14.61 15.12 -5.38
C GLN A 86 15.34 14.09 -6.24
N ARG A 87 16.37 13.48 -5.68
CA ARG A 87 17.06 12.36 -6.31
C ARG A 87 17.30 11.23 -5.32
N MET A 88 17.28 10.02 -5.83
CA MET A 88 17.48 8.82 -5.03
C MET A 88 18.33 7.82 -5.83
N ASN A 89 19.30 7.19 -5.18
CA ASN A 89 20.10 6.15 -5.83
C ASN A 89 19.23 4.91 -6.16
N ARG A 90 19.70 4.05 -7.07
CA ARG A 90 18.95 2.86 -7.48
C ARG A 90 18.63 1.90 -6.32
N ARG A 91 19.47 1.78 -5.31
CA ARG A 91 19.20 0.98 -4.10
C ARG A 91 18.14 1.58 -3.19
N GLN A 92 17.68 2.79 -3.50
CA GLN A 92 16.63 3.49 -2.78
C GLN A 92 16.92 3.68 -1.28
N ASN A 93 18.18 3.72 -0.93
CA ASN A 93 18.66 3.85 0.45
C ASN A 93 19.44 5.15 0.72
N HIS A 94 19.54 6.00 -0.28
CA HIS A 94 20.10 7.34 -0.20
C HIS A 94 19.24 8.31 -1.01
N PHE A 95 18.63 9.24 -0.32
CA PHE A 95 17.69 10.23 -0.85
C PHE A 95 18.19 11.64 -0.55
N GLU A 96 18.16 12.53 -1.55
CA GLU A 96 18.56 13.93 -1.42
C GLU A 96 17.50 14.86 -2.03
N ALA A 97 17.28 16.02 -1.40
CA ALA A 97 16.60 17.15 -2.02
C ALA A 97 17.63 18.23 -2.38
N VAL A 98 17.61 18.64 -3.65
CA VAL A 98 18.59 19.56 -4.24
C VAL A 98 17.89 20.85 -4.66
N LEU A 99 18.37 21.99 -4.15
CA LEU A 99 17.86 23.32 -4.47
C LEU A 99 18.78 23.99 -5.49
N CYS A 100 18.19 24.42 -6.61
CA CYS A 100 18.88 25.16 -7.68
C CYS A 100 18.75 26.66 -7.44
N ASN A 101 19.87 27.36 -7.27
CA ASN A 101 19.90 28.80 -7.12
C ASN A 101 19.86 29.51 -8.48
N PRO A 102 19.42 30.79 -8.55
CA PRO A 102 19.35 31.55 -9.80
C PRO A 102 20.71 31.77 -10.50
N ASP A 103 21.83 31.67 -9.77
CA ASP A 103 23.18 31.77 -10.29
C ASP A 103 23.70 30.46 -10.89
N GLY A 104 22.88 29.43 -10.96
CA GLY A 104 23.22 28.09 -11.46
C GLY A 104 23.90 27.18 -10.43
N THR A 105 24.17 27.68 -9.22
CA THR A 105 24.71 26.84 -8.15
C THR A 105 23.62 25.94 -7.56
N GLN A 106 24.04 24.78 -7.05
CA GLN A 106 23.13 23.83 -6.42
C GLN A 106 23.53 23.55 -4.98
N GLN A 107 22.53 23.32 -4.13
CA GLN A 107 22.74 22.99 -2.73
C GLN A 107 21.89 21.79 -2.34
N VAL A 108 22.47 20.75 -1.74
CA VAL A 108 21.74 19.70 -1.05
C VAL A 108 21.19 20.31 0.25
N ILE A 109 19.86 20.35 0.35
CA ILE A 109 19.15 20.91 1.51
C ILE A 109 18.63 19.83 2.45
N TYR A 110 18.56 18.59 1.98
CA TYR A 110 18.16 17.41 2.73
C TYR A 110 18.93 16.19 2.22
N ASP A 111 19.50 15.39 3.12
CA ASP A 111 20.22 14.13 2.85
C ASP A 111 19.72 13.08 3.85
N GLU A 112 19.21 11.96 3.36
CA GLU A 112 18.73 10.85 4.18
C GLU A 112 19.31 9.54 3.68
N ARG A 113 19.77 8.73 4.63
CA ARG A 113 20.32 7.40 4.37
C ARG A 113 19.71 6.38 5.31
N SER A 114 19.41 5.22 4.76
CA SER A 114 18.87 4.08 5.51
C SER A 114 19.73 2.84 5.22
N PRO A 115 19.94 1.94 6.20
CA PRO A 115 20.59 0.65 5.93
C PRO A 115 19.76 -0.28 5.06
N LYS A 116 18.45 -0.01 4.92
CA LYS A 116 17.50 -0.78 4.10
C LYS A 116 17.02 0.10 2.94
N TYR A 117 15.93 0.81 3.08
CA TYR A 117 15.40 1.75 2.11
C TYR A 117 14.89 3.01 2.80
N VAL A 118 14.86 4.12 2.06
CA VAL A 118 14.20 5.36 2.47
C VAL A 118 12.74 5.30 2.04
N ASP A 119 11.81 5.61 2.94
CA ASP A 119 10.39 5.67 2.60
C ASP A 119 10.09 6.96 1.81
N HIS A 120 10.42 6.94 0.52
CA HIS A 120 10.26 8.08 -0.37
C HIS A 120 8.80 8.32 -0.78
N LEU A 121 7.96 7.28 -0.79
CA LEU A 121 6.55 7.38 -1.18
C LEU A 121 5.72 8.21 -0.20
N ASN A 122 6.12 8.19 1.08
CA ASN A 122 5.45 8.95 2.14
C ASN A 122 6.17 10.25 2.51
N LYS A 123 7.18 10.64 1.73
CA LYS A 123 7.92 11.90 1.93
C LYS A 123 7.05 13.11 1.57
N THR A 124 7.18 14.17 2.35
CA THR A 124 6.56 15.46 2.08
C THR A 124 7.61 16.54 2.24
N PHE A 125 7.70 17.45 1.28
CA PHE A 125 8.43 18.71 1.39
C PHE A 125 7.43 19.84 1.27
N TYR A 126 7.47 20.78 2.19
CA TYR A 126 6.62 21.97 2.16
C TYR A 126 7.47 23.18 2.49
N PHE A 127 7.75 24.00 1.48
CA PHE A 127 8.54 25.22 1.64
C PHE A 127 7.69 26.33 2.25
N LEU A 128 8.24 27.01 3.25
CA LEU A 128 7.62 28.18 3.86
C LEU A 128 7.82 29.41 2.96
N GLU A 129 6.86 30.36 3.06
CA GLU A 129 6.87 31.61 2.29
C GLU A 129 8.11 32.49 2.52
N ASP A 130 8.86 32.25 3.59
CA ASP A 130 10.10 32.99 3.90
C ASP A 130 11.29 32.59 3.00
N GLY A 131 11.14 31.55 2.16
CA GLY A 131 12.18 31.04 1.27
C GLY A 131 13.41 30.49 2.00
N ARG A 132 13.34 30.24 3.30
CA ARG A 132 14.48 29.82 4.13
C ARG A 132 14.23 28.52 4.89
N ARG A 133 12.98 28.19 5.14
CA ARG A 133 12.58 27.02 5.92
C ARG A 133 11.64 26.13 5.14
N PHE A 134 11.64 24.86 5.50
CA PHE A 134 10.71 23.88 4.94
C PHE A 134 10.38 22.81 5.97
N ILE A 135 9.22 22.18 5.80
CA ILE A 135 8.78 21.04 6.60
C ILE A 135 9.06 19.77 5.83
N VAL A 136 9.61 18.76 6.51
CA VAL A 136 9.82 17.42 5.97
C VAL A 136 9.08 16.40 6.84
N ARG A 137 8.42 15.43 6.20
CA ARG A 137 7.92 14.23 6.86
C ARG A 137 8.91 13.09 6.61
N GLU A 138 9.48 12.54 7.69
CA GLU A 138 10.49 11.50 7.61
C GLU A 138 10.47 10.59 8.86
N GLU A 139 11.03 9.37 8.76
CA GLU A 139 11.02 8.37 9.83
C GLU A 139 12.41 8.05 10.40
N THR A 140 13.46 8.30 9.64
CA THR A 140 14.81 7.81 9.94
C THR A 140 15.39 8.38 11.24
N SER A 141 14.97 9.59 11.64
CA SER A 141 15.48 10.24 12.86
C SER A 141 15.03 9.57 14.16
N THR A 142 13.82 8.96 14.18
CA THR A 142 13.24 8.38 15.40
C THR A 142 12.73 6.95 15.24
N GLY A 143 12.68 6.44 14.00
CA GLY A 143 12.03 5.18 13.67
C GLY A 143 10.51 5.28 13.51
N TYR A 144 9.95 6.50 13.61
CA TYR A 144 8.53 6.79 13.36
C TYR A 144 8.39 7.99 12.43
N MET A 145 7.40 7.96 11.56
CA MET A 145 7.14 9.02 10.59
C MET A 145 6.65 10.30 11.28
N HIS A 146 7.49 11.36 11.31
CA HIS A 146 7.19 12.63 11.95
C HIS A 146 7.47 13.84 11.06
N LEU A 147 6.94 15.00 11.46
CA LEU A 147 7.19 16.28 10.83
C LEU A 147 8.32 17.02 11.54
N TYR A 148 9.28 17.49 10.73
CA TYR A 148 10.44 18.27 11.19
C TYR A 148 10.49 19.60 10.45
N LEU A 149 10.87 20.67 11.17
CA LEU A 149 11.20 21.94 10.56
C LEU A 149 12.70 21.97 10.24
N TYR A 150 13.01 22.26 8.99
CA TYR A 150 14.38 22.44 8.48
C TYR A 150 14.67 23.87 8.10
N GLY A 151 15.93 24.27 8.23
CA GLY A 151 16.46 25.51 7.66
C GLY A 151 17.38 25.21 6.49
N ILE A 152 17.21 25.90 5.37
CA ILE A 152 18.09 25.76 4.20
C ILE A 152 19.52 26.11 4.62
N GLY A 153 20.47 25.13 4.46
CA GLY A 153 21.85 25.26 4.91
C GLY A 153 22.08 25.17 6.42
N GLN A 154 21.04 24.89 7.21
CA GLN A 154 21.13 24.75 8.67
C GLN A 154 20.77 23.33 9.16
N GLY A 155 20.10 22.51 8.31
CA GLY A 155 19.59 21.21 8.68
C GLY A 155 18.34 21.27 9.56
N VAL A 156 18.13 20.25 10.39
CA VAL A 156 17.00 20.16 11.33
C VAL A 156 17.05 21.31 12.34
N LEU A 157 16.00 22.12 12.40
CA LEU A 157 15.83 23.15 13.44
C LEU A 157 15.18 22.55 14.69
N HIS A 158 14.08 21.81 14.53
CA HIS A 158 13.44 21.05 15.61
C HIS A 158 12.36 20.09 15.04
N PRO A 159 11.96 19.04 15.77
CA PRO A 159 10.78 18.28 15.47
C PRO A 159 9.50 19.09 15.75
N ILE A 160 8.52 19.02 14.83
CA ILE A 160 7.18 19.58 15.02
C ILE A 160 6.30 18.56 15.74
N THR A 161 6.46 17.28 15.41
CA THR A 161 5.76 16.15 16.05
C THR A 161 6.75 15.13 16.56
N GLN A 162 6.39 14.36 17.59
CA GLN A 162 7.22 13.31 18.16
C GLN A 162 6.38 12.30 18.98
N GLY A 163 6.84 11.06 19.08
CA GLY A 163 6.21 9.98 19.84
C GLY A 163 6.40 8.62 19.17
N GLU A 164 5.88 7.55 19.81
CA GLU A 164 5.84 6.20 19.23
C GLU A 164 4.56 6.00 18.40
N TRP A 165 4.36 6.86 17.43
CA TRP A 165 3.23 6.89 16.51
C TRP A 165 3.64 7.64 15.23
N GLU A 166 2.83 7.59 14.18
CA GLU A 166 3.21 8.11 12.88
C GLU A 166 2.26 9.21 12.40
N VAL A 167 2.82 10.26 11.79
CA VAL A 167 2.10 11.18 10.92
C VAL A 167 1.87 10.48 9.59
N THR A 168 0.61 10.27 9.23
CA THR A 168 0.26 9.63 7.95
C THR A 168 0.18 10.64 6.82
N ASP A 169 -0.27 11.86 7.11
CA ASP A 169 -0.43 12.91 6.10
C ASP A 169 -0.12 14.30 6.67
N PHE A 170 0.60 15.09 5.89
CA PHE A 170 0.71 16.53 6.09
C PHE A 170 -0.44 17.21 5.35
N VAL A 171 -1.38 17.80 6.08
CA VAL A 171 -2.57 18.46 5.51
C VAL A 171 -2.26 19.89 5.05
N GLY A 172 -1.35 20.58 5.76
CA GLY A 172 -0.89 21.91 5.37
C GLY A 172 -0.51 22.82 6.54
N LEU A 173 -0.14 24.06 6.19
CA LEU A 173 0.22 25.12 7.11
C LEU A 173 -0.69 26.33 6.93
N ARG A 174 -1.28 26.85 8.04
CA ARG A 174 -2.03 28.10 8.05
C ARG A 174 -1.54 29.01 9.17
N GLY A 175 -0.91 30.12 8.78
CA GLY A 175 -0.22 30.98 9.75
C GLY A 175 0.96 30.23 10.39
N ASP A 176 0.89 30.09 11.72
CA ASP A 176 1.86 29.31 12.50
C ASP A 176 1.35 27.91 12.89
N LYS A 177 0.24 27.44 12.31
CA LYS A 177 -0.39 26.17 12.65
C LYS A 177 -0.22 25.13 11.55
N VAL A 178 0.38 24.00 11.91
CA VAL A 178 0.54 22.79 11.09
C VAL A 178 -0.64 21.87 11.34
N TYR A 179 -1.28 21.41 10.25
CA TYR A 179 -2.36 20.43 10.27
C TYR A 179 -1.84 19.11 9.72
N TYR A 180 -2.12 18.01 10.40
CA TYR A 180 -1.66 16.68 9.99
C TYR A 180 -2.61 15.58 10.48
N ILE A 181 -2.58 14.44 9.79
CA ILE A 181 -3.27 13.21 10.20
C ILE A 181 -2.24 12.29 10.84
N SER A 182 -2.63 11.60 11.91
CA SER A 182 -1.73 10.68 12.59
C SER A 182 -2.42 9.50 13.24
N THR A 183 -1.59 8.53 13.62
CA THR A 183 -1.97 7.33 14.39
C THR A 183 -1.77 7.51 15.90
N GLU A 184 -1.69 8.72 16.40
CA GLU A 184 -1.36 8.99 17.81
C GLU A 184 -2.33 8.33 18.80
N SER A 185 -3.61 8.22 18.45
CA SER A 185 -4.61 7.55 19.31
C SER A 185 -4.56 6.04 19.24
N SER A 186 -4.19 5.48 18.08
CA SER A 186 -4.04 4.04 17.81
C SER A 186 -3.47 3.86 16.40
N PRO A 187 -2.63 2.84 16.14
CA PRO A 187 -2.20 2.49 14.79
C PRO A 187 -3.38 2.15 13.86
N LEU A 188 -4.55 1.78 14.40
CA LEU A 188 -5.76 1.44 13.64
C LEU A 188 -6.64 2.65 13.30
N LYS A 189 -6.35 3.83 13.85
CA LYS A 189 -7.14 5.07 13.71
C LYS A 189 -6.41 6.13 12.89
N ARG A 190 -7.18 7.08 12.39
CA ARG A 190 -6.68 8.29 11.72
C ARG A 190 -7.40 9.50 12.26
N ASP A 191 -6.65 10.38 12.90
CA ASP A 191 -7.15 11.60 13.50
C ASP A 191 -6.45 12.83 12.95
N LEU A 192 -7.23 13.91 12.73
CA LEU A 192 -6.69 15.21 12.39
C LEU A 192 -6.22 15.93 13.65
N TYR A 193 -5.00 16.41 13.62
CA TYR A 193 -4.40 17.26 14.64
C TYR A 193 -3.98 18.60 14.07
N ARG A 194 -3.90 19.57 14.95
CA ARG A 194 -3.30 20.87 14.71
C ARG A 194 -2.25 21.13 15.79
N VAL A 195 -1.08 21.65 15.40
CA VAL A 195 0.03 21.98 16.31
C VAL A 195 0.69 23.28 15.87
N GLY A 196 1.30 24.02 16.79
CA GLY A 196 2.15 25.16 16.41
C GLY A 196 3.36 24.71 15.59
N LEU A 197 3.85 25.57 14.69
CA LEU A 197 5.09 25.30 13.94
C LEU A 197 6.29 25.06 14.88
N ASP A 198 6.22 25.55 16.13
CA ASP A 198 7.18 25.32 17.21
C ASP A 198 6.97 24.01 17.99
N GLY A 199 6.06 23.15 17.53
CA GLY A 199 5.71 21.88 18.17
C GLY A 199 4.83 22.00 19.42
N LYS A 200 4.32 23.21 19.74
CA LYS A 200 3.51 23.43 20.94
C LYS A 200 2.02 23.61 20.63
N HIS A 201 1.19 23.54 21.68
CA HIS A 201 -0.25 23.76 21.58
C HIS A 201 -0.93 22.79 20.60
N LYS A 202 -0.61 21.50 20.74
CA LYS A 202 -1.24 20.42 19.96
C LYS A 202 -2.70 20.25 20.37
N GLU A 203 -3.57 20.07 19.39
CA GLU A 203 -5.01 19.87 19.57
C GLU A 203 -5.54 18.86 18.55
N ARG A 204 -6.35 17.89 19.00
CA ARG A 204 -7.09 16.97 18.12
C ARG A 204 -8.36 17.67 17.63
N LEU A 205 -8.63 17.59 16.33
CA LEU A 205 -9.75 18.27 15.66
C LEU A 205 -10.85 17.32 15.19
N THR A 206 -10.59 16.02 15.10
CA THR A 206 -11.60 15.01 14.73
C THR A 206 -12.63 14.81 15.85
N PRO A 207 -13.94 14.56 15.49
CA PRO A 207 -15.03 14.67 16.46
C PRO A 207 -15.23 13.44 17.36
N GLY A 208 -14.52 12.36 17.15
CA GLY A 208 -14.69 11.11 17.90
C GLY A 208 -13.60 10.10 17.60
N ASP A 209 -13.77 8.88 18.08
CA ASP A 209 -12.90 7.77 17.72
C ASP A 209 -13.27 7.23 16.34
N GLY A 210 -12.26 6.82 15.54
CA GLY A 210 -12.50 6.26 14.23
C GLY A 210 -11.36 6.52 13.24
N TYR A 211 -11.70 6.33 11.99
CA TYR A 211 -10.83 6.56 10.85
C TYR A 211 -11.38 7.71 10.01
N TYR A 212 -10.59 8.78 9.84
CA TYR A 212 -11.03 10.00 9.19
C TYR A 212 -10.13 10.35 8.00
N SER A 213 -10.77 10.73 6.88
CA SER A 213 -10.15 11.36 5.72
C SER A 213 -10.44 12.85 5.72
N ILE A 214 -9.44 13.66 5.40
CA ILE A 214 -9.51 15.14 5.47
C ILE A 214 -9.22 15.73 4.10
N TYR A 215 -10.13 16.58 3.63
CA TYR A 215 -10.00 17.31 2.37
C TYR A 215 -10.01 18.81 2.65
N PRO A 216 -8.83 19.48 2.68
CA PRO A 216 -8.74 20.89 3.02
C PRO A 216 -9.14 21.80 1.85
N SER A 217 -9.64 23.01 2.15
CA SER A 217 -9.63 24.12 1.20
C SER A 217 -8.19 24.60 0.97
N ALA A 218 -7.93 25.27 -0.15
CA ALA A 218 -6.58 25.71 -0.53
C ALA A 218 -5.91 26.61 0.53
N ASP A 219 -6.69 27.39 1.27
CA ASP A 219 -6.22 28.30 2.33
C ASP A 219 -6.38 27.73 3.75
N LEU A 220 -6.81 26.46 3.87
CA LEU A 220 -7.10 25.79 5.15
C LEU A 220 -8.12 26.54 6.03
N SER A 221 -8.95 27.44 5.47
CA SER A 221 -10.02 28.10 6.22
C SER A 221 -11.15 27.13 6.56
N TYR A 222 -11.34 26.10 5.73
CA TYR A 222 -12.29 25.02 5.93
C TYR A 222 -11.65 23.68 5.54
N TYR A 223 -12.25 22.60 6.04
CA TYR A 223 -11.95 21.24 5.56
C TYR A 223 -13.21 20.37 5.62
N ILE A 224 -13.30 19.40 4.72
CA ILE A 224 -14.25 18.30 4.79
C ILE A 224 -13.60 17.20 5.61
N CYS A 225 -14.34 16.69 6.59
CA CYS A 225 -13.96 15.53 7.39
C CYS A 225 -14.95 14.40 7.09
N GLU A 226 -14.45 13.32 6.54
CA GLU A 226 -15.23 12.12 6.22
C GLU A 226 -14.74 10.95 7.05
N GLY A 227 -15.66 10.23 7.70
CA GLY A 227 -15.30 9.05 8.47
C GLY A 227 -16.16 8.88 9.72
N GLY A 228 -15.68 7.96 10.56
CA GLY A 228 -16.31 7.50 11.79
C GLY A 228 -15.68 6.20 12.24
N ASP A 229 -16.32 5.51 13.16
CA ASP A 229 -15.91 4.19 13.60
C ASP A 229 -16.32 3.08 12.58
N SER A 230 -15.91 1.86 12.85
CA SER A 230 -16.15 0.70 11.96
C SER A 230 -17.56 0.11 12.07
N SER A 231 -18.42 0.62 12.96
CA SER A 231 -19.73 0.03 13.25
C SER A 231 -20.82 0.42 12.25
N ALA A 232 -20.64 1.58 11.57
CA ALA A 232 -21.63 2.11 10.65
C ALA A 232 -20.98 3.06 9.62
N PRO A 233 -21.68 3.33 8.48
CA PRO A 233 -21.24 4.37 7.54
C PRO A 233 -20.94 5.68 8.24
N GLY A 234 -19.77 6.25 7.96
CA GLY A 234 -19.31 7.50 8.55
C GLY A 234 -20.17 8.69 8.15
N ARG A 235 -19.76 9.87 8.61
CA ARG A 235 -20.37 11.17 8.26
C ARG A 235 -19.41 11.96 7.39
N THR A 236 -19.97 12.84 6.57
CA THR A 236 -19.21 13.84 5.82
C THR A 236 -19.64 15.22 6.31
N ASP A 237 -18.78 15.85 7.07
CA ASP A 237 -19.03 17.16 7.70
C ASP A 237 -18.02 18.22 7.19
N VAL A 238 -18.46 19.49 7.12
CA VAL A 238 -17.57 20.64 6.88
C VAL A 238 -17.23 21.29 8.21
N PHE A 239 -15.95 21.49 8.43
CA PHE A 239 -15.40 22.19 9.60
C PHE A 239 -14.65 23.44 9.18
N ASN A 240 -14.59 24.43 10.06
CA ASN A 240 -13.66 25.55 9.89
C ASN A 240 -12.27 25.20 10.46
N ALA A 241 -11.28 26.06 10.20
CA ALA A 241 -9.90 25.89 10.66
C ALA A 241 -9.74 25.71 12.18
N ALA A 242 -10.73 26.15 12.97
CA ALA A 242 -10.73 25.99 14.42
C ALA A 242 -11.35 24.66 14.90
N GLY A 243 -11.71 23.76 13.98
CA GLY A 243 -12.34 22.47 14.33
C GLY A 243 -13.82 22.58 14.70
N LYS A 244 -14.48 23.74 14.44
CA LYS A 244 -15.91 23.87 14.64
C LYS A 244 -16.67 23.42 13.42
N ARG A 245 -17.59 22.44 13.60
CA ARG A 245 -18.47 21.97 12.52
C ARG A 245 -19.37 23.11 12.04
N VAL A 246 -19.36 23.35 10.73
CA VAL A 246 -20.15 24.35 10.04
C VAL A 246 -21.48 23.78 9.55
N ARG A 247 -21.40 22.60 8.90
CA ARG A 247 -22.58 21.86 8.43
C ARG A 247 -22.24 20.40 8.16
N THR A 248 -23.27 19.55 8.12
CA THR A 248 -23.20 18.19 7.62
C THR A 248 -23.53 18.19 6.12
N LEU A 249 -22.75 17.49 5.32
CA LEU A 249 -23.03 17.21 3.91
C LEU A 249 -23.83 15.91 3.78
N TYR A 250 -23.33 14.84 4.42
CA TYR A 250 -23.98 13.53 4.44
C TYR A 250 -23.88 12.93 5.84
N ASP A 251 -25.00 12.52 6.41
CA ASP A 251 -25.06 11.77 7.68
C ASP A 251 -25.26 10.26 7.48
N ASN A 252 -25.52 9.86 6.22
CA ASN A 252 -25.80 8.49 5.80
C ASN A 252 -26.97 7.83 6.55
N ALA A 253 -27.94 8.61 7.07
CA ALA A 253 -29.08 8.06 7.83
C ALA A 253 -29.88 7.00 7.05
N PRO A 254 -30.27 7.20 5.76
CA PRO A 254 -30.99 6.17 5.02
C PRO A 254 -30.18 4.89 4.82
N LEU A 255 -28.87 5.01 4.60
CA LEU A 255 -28.00 3.86 4.47
C LEU A 255 -27.86 3.09 5.80
N LYS A 256 -27.72 3.81 6.92
CA LYS A 256 -27.69 3.21 8.26
C LYS A 256 -28.96 2.43 8.59
N GLU A 257 -30.13 2.97 8.22
CA GLU A 257 -31.42 2.29 8.40
C GLU A 257 -31.48 1.02 7.55
N ALA A 258 -31.12 1.08 6.27
CA ALA A 258 -31.11 -0.07 5.38
C ALA A 258 -30.14 -1.18 5.86
N LEU A 259 -28.96 -0.79 6.36
CA LEU A 259 -27.97 -1.72 6.90
C LEU A 259 -28.44 -2.36 8.22
N ALA A 260 -29.12 -1.59 9.06
CA ALA A 260 -29.73 -2.12 10.30
C ALA A 260 -30.83 -3.14 10.01
N GLU A 261 -31.66 -2.90 8.97
CA GLU A 261 -32.68 -3.86 8.52
C GLU A 261 -32.04 -5.12 7.90
N ALA A 262 -31.01 -4.96 7.08
CA ALA A 262 -30.28 -6.06 6.45
C ALA A 262 -29.46 -6.88 7.46
N GLY A 263 -29.07 -6.27 8.57
CA GLY A 263 -28.21 -6.86 9.58
C GLY A 263 -26.81 -7.15 9.01
N LEU A 264 -25.95 -6.13 8.90
CA LEU A 264 -24.56 -6.36 8.53
C LEU A 264 -23.70 -6.63 9.78
N PRO A 265 -22.70 -7.51 9.64
CA PRO A 265 -21.78 -7.79 10.73
C PRO A 265 -20.89 -6.59 11.04
N VAL A 266 -20.50 -6.45 12.31
CA VAL A 266 -19.57 -5.44 12.77
C VAL A 266 -18.19 -6.08 12.96
N ARG A 267 -17.13 -5.35 12.59
CA ARG A 267 -15.76 -5.79 12.81
C ARG A 267 -15.44 -5.84 14.31
N GLU A 268 -15.05 -7.01 14.78
CA GLU A 268 -14.52 -7.21 16.12
C GLU A 268 -12.99 -7.19 16.06
N PHE A 269 -12.35 -6.15 16.59
CA PHE A 269 -10.89 -6.03 16.60
C PHE A 269 -10.30 -6.88 17.70
N PHE A 270 -9.14 -7.46 17.42
CA PHE A 270 -8.39 -8.26 18.38
C PHE A 270 -6.88 -8.14 18.13
N THR A 271 -6.11 -8.50 19.13
CA THR A 271 -4.67 -8.75 19.00
C THR A 271 -4.38 -10.18 19.42
N PHE A 272 -3.35 -10.77 18.85
CA PHE A 272 -2.82 -12.04 19.32
C PHE A 272 -1.31 -12.09 19.18
N THR A 273 -0.67 -12.94 19.97
CA THR A 273 0.76 -13.16 19.90
C THR A 273 1.05 -14.39 19.06
N THR A 274 1.93 -14.25 18.07
CA THR A 274 2.38 -15.36 17.23
C THR A 274 3.22 -16.36 18.04
N GLU A 275 3.48 -17.51 17.47
CA GLU A 275 4.33 -18.53 18.08
C GLU A 275 5.79 -18.06 18.29
N ARG A 276 6.19 -16.96 17.65
CA ARG A 276 7.51 -16.31 17.79
C ARG A 276 7.54 -15.16 18.80
N GLY A 277 6.38 -14.77 19.33
CA GLY A 277 6.26 -13.70 20.31
C GLY A 277 5.90 -12.33 19.73
N ASP A 278 5.63 -12.24 18.41
CA ASP A 278 5.20 -10.99 17.78
C ASP A 278 3.70 -10.77 18.00
N GLU A 279 3.32 -9.58 18.44
CA GLU A 279 1.92 -9.17 18.55
C GLU A 279 1.40 -8.65 17.22
N LEU A 280 0.27 -9.15 16.74
CA LEU A 280 -0.37 -8.77 15.50
C LEU A 280 -1.79 -8.27 15.74
N ASN A 281 -2.20 -7.25 14.96
CA ASN A 281 -3.55 -6.71 14.96
C ASN A 281 -4.41 -7.43 13.92
N GLY A 282 -5.66 -7.70 14.29
CA GLY A 282 -6.65 -8.30 13.40
C GLY A 282 -8.05 -7.79 13.65
N TYR A 283 -8.93 -8.07 12.72
CA TYR A 283 -10.37 -8.02 12.94
C TYR A 283 -11.03 -9.32 12.47
N MET A 284 -12.22 -9.60 13.01
CA MET A 284 -13.09 -10.66 12.52
C MET A 284 -14.51 -10.15 12.34
N LEU A 285 -15.20 -10.74 11.36
CA LEU A 285 -16.62 -10.62 11.12
C LEU A 285 -17.25 -11.98 11.43
N LYS A 286 -18.30 -11.98 12.25
CA LYS A 286 -19.04 -13.21 12.64
C LYS A 286 -20.46 -13.19 12.07
N PRO A 287 -21.07 -14.35 11.79
CA PRO A 287 -22.46 -14.43 11.45
C PRO A 287 -23.37 -13.70 12.45
N LEU A 288 -24.45 -13.10 11.97
CA LEU A 288 -25.39 -12.35 12.83
C LEU A 288 -26.05 -13.24 13.89
N ASP A 289 -26.29 -14.51 13.56
CA ASP A 289 -26.82 -15.54 14.45
C ASP A 289 -25.68 -16.37 15.10
N PHE A 290 -24.51 -15.76 15.31
CA PHE A 290 -23.35 -16.43 15.87
C PHE A 290 -23.67 -17.11 17.21
N ASP A 291 -23.42 -18.41 17.25
CA ASP A 291 -23.57 -19.26 18.42
C ASP A 291 -22.21 -19.86 18.82
N PRO A 292 -21.62 -19.50 19.95
CA PRO A 292 -20.30 -19.99 20.34
C PRO A 292 -20.25 -21.52 20.58
N ALA A 293 -21.37 -22.21 20.62
CA ALA A 293 -21.46 -23.67 20.69
C ALA A 293 -21.38 -24.37 19.32
N LYS A 294 -21.51 -23.63 18.23
CA LYS A 294 -21.36 -24.13 16.85
C LYS A 294 -19.92 -23.96 16.38
N ARG A 295 -19.58 -24.64 15.28
CA ARG A 295 -18.30 -24.48 14.58
C ARG A 295 -18.53 -23.93 13.19
N TYR A 296 -17.74 -22.91 12.85
CA TYR A 296 -17.85 -22.15 11.61
C TYR A 296 -16.61 -22.32 10.75
N PRO A 297 -16.76 -22.32 9.40
CA PRO A 297 -15.63 -22.16 8.50
C PRO A 297 -15.06 -20.75 8.62
N VAL A 298 -13.78 -20.60 8.31
CA VAL A 298 -13.06 -19.31 8.37
C VAL A 298 -12.40 -19.02 7.03
N LEU A 299 -12.65 -17.82 6.50
CA LEU A 299 -11.85 -17.27 5.40
C LEU A 299 -10.90 -16.19 5.96
N LEU A 300 -9.61 -16.39 5.79
CA LEU A 300 -8.62 -15.33 5.98
C LEU A 300 -8.56 -14.47 4.73
N THR A 301 -8.80 -13.16 4.88
CA THR A 301 -8.57 -12.14 3.85
C THR A 301 -7.34 -11.34 4.23
N GLN A 302 -6.49 -10.98 3.26
CA GLN A 302 -5.26 -10.25 3.55
C GLN A 302 -4.63 -9.67 2.27
N TYR A 303 -3.82 -8.62 2.44
CA TYR A 303 -2.91 -8.09 1.43
C TYR A 303 -1.45 -8.32 1.83
N SER A 304 -1.07 -7.91 3.05
CA SER A 304 0.23 -8.17 3.69
C SER A 304 1.45 -7.49 3.06
N GLY A 305 1.28 -6.63 2.05
CA GLY A 305 2.40 -5.95 1.39
C GLY A 305 3.16 -4.99 2.32
N PRO A 306 4.46 -4.74 2.08
CA PRO A 306 5.26 -3.85 2.91
C PRO A 306 4.64 -2.46 3.04
N GLY A 307 4.55 -1.96 4.27
CA GLY A 307 3.98 -0.65 4.58
C GLY A 307 2.47 -0.52 4.40
N SER A 308 1.77 -1.57 3.92
CA SER A 308 0.31 -1.57 3.79
C SER A 308 -0.39 -1.75 5.13
N GLN A 309 -1.70 -1.48 5.17
CA GLN A 309 -2.56 -1.74 6.31
C GLN A 309 -3.97 -2.12 5.83
N GLN A 310 -4.49 -3.24 6.32
CA GLN A 310 -5.86 -3.71 6.10
C GLN A 310 -6.70 -3.60 7.37
N VAL A 311 -6.05 -3.76 8.53
CA VAL A 311 -6.71 -3.71 9.83
C VAL A 311 -6.77 -2.27 10.31
N ALA A 312 -7.91 -1.61 10.05
CA ALA A 312 -8.17 -0.22 10.44
C ALA A 312 -9.61 -0.05 10.94
N GLU A 313 -9.81 0.85 11.90
CA GLU A 313 -11.12 1.14 12.51
C GLU A 313 -11.97 2.04 11.61
N GLY A 314 -12.00 1.75 10.30
CA GLY A 314 -12.87 2.39 9.32
C GLY A 314 -14.02 1.47 8.90
N TRP A 315 -15.15 2.07 8.53
CA TRP A 315 -16.28 1.34 7.96
C TRP A 315 -16.06 1.16 6.45
N GLY A 316 -16.36 -0.04 5.95
CA GLY A 316 -16.34 -0.35 4.53
C GLY A 316 -16.57 -1.85 4.33
N PRO A 317 -17.75 -2.25 3.81
CA PRO A 317 -17.99 -3.63 3.42
C PRO A 317 -17.22 -3.99 2.15
N ASP A 318 -16.86 -5.25 2.01
CA ASP A 318 -16.35 -5.82 0.77
C ASP A 318 -17.10 -7.12 0.44
N TRP A 319 -16.68 -7.82 -0.62
CA TRP A 319 -17.35 -9.03 -1.10
C TRP A 319 -17.36 -10.16 -0.04
N GLU A 320 -16.38 -10.20 0.82
CA GLU A 320 -16.26 -11.18 1.89
C GLU A 320 -17.39 -11.09 2.92
N ASP A 321 -17.99 -9.89 3.09
CA ASP A 321 -19.12 -9.71 4.00
C ASP A 321 -20.33 -10.57 3.60
N ALA A 322 -20.47 -10.90 2.31
CA ALA A 322 -21.47 -11.83 1.83
C ALA A 322 -21.29 -13.26 2.42
N LEU A 323 -20.06 -13.68 2.69
CA LEU A 323 -19.79 -14.98 3.32
C LEU A 323 -20.33 -15.06 4.73
N VAL A 324 -20.35 -13.95 5.45
CA VAL A 324 -20.87 -13.89 6.83
C VAL A 324 -22.36 -14.22 6.86
N THR A 325 -23.12 -13.79 5.84
CA THR A 325 -24.55 -14.16 5.70
C THR A 325 -24.77 -15.64 5.39
N HIS A 326 -23.73 -16.34 4.93
CA HIS A 326 -23.72 -17.78 4.66
C HIS A 326 -23.12 -18.60 5.81
N GLY A 327 -22.91 -17.98 6.96
CA GLY A 327 -22.45 -18.67 8.16
C GLY A 327 -20.92 -18.88 8.21
N TYR A 328 -20.14 -18.01 7.55
CA TYR A 328 -18.68 -18.01 7.63
C TYR A 328 -18.18 -16.93 8.60
N ILE A 329 -17.04 -17.17 9.19
CA ILE A 329 -16.24 -16.13 9.87
C ILE A 329 -15.21 -15.62 8.87
N VAL A 330 -15.10 -14.29 8.72
CA VAL A 330 -14.05 -13.64 7.93
C VAL A 330 -13.05 -13.02 8.89
N VAL A 331 -11.75 -13.25 8.65
CA VAL A 331 -10.66 -12.76 9.50
C VAL A 331 -9.64 -12.04 8.64
N CYS A 332 -9.19 -10.88 9.10
CA CYS A 332 -8.08 -10.16 8.51
C CYS A 332 -7.02 -9.88 9.60
N VAL A 333 -5.75 -10.10 9.27
CA VAL A 333 -4.62 -9.80 10.15
C VAL A 333 -3.52 -9.15 9.34
N ASP A 334 -3.00 -8.03 9.86
CA ASP A 334 -1.81 -7.38 9.32
C ASP A 334 -0.54 -8.02 9.89
N PRO A 335 0.29 -8.69 9.06
CA PRO A 335 1.49 -9.36 9.51
C PRO A 335 2.66 -8.38 9.70
N ARG A 336 3.81 -8.90 10.14
CA ARG A 336 5.08 -8.17 10.14
C ARG A 336 5.39 -7.62 8.75
N GLY A 337 5.95 -6.41 8.70
CA GLY A 337 6.21 -5.68 7.45
C GLY A 337 5.13 -4.67 7.07
N THR A 338 3.94 -4.72 7.70
CA THR A 338 2.87 -3.73 7.49
C THR A 338 3.18 -2.40 8.16
N GLY A 339 2.45 -1.34 7.81
CA GLY A 339 2.72 0.03 8.20
C GLY A 339 2.20 0.44 9.58
N TYR A 340 2.56 1.66 9.96
CA TYR A 340 2.05 2.41 11.11
C TYR A 340 2.41 1.84 12.49
N ARG A 341 3.46 1.06 12.55
CA ARG A 341 4.02 0.48 13.78
C ARG A 341 5.52 0.76 13.92
N GLY A 342 5.99 1.81 13.24
CA GLY A 342 7.38 2.21 13.20
C GLY A 342 8.20 1.54 12.09
N GLU A 343 9.33 2.17 11.79
CA GLU A 343 10.25 1.76 10.73
C GLU A 343 10.78 0.33 10.93
N GLU A 344 11.15 -0.02 12.16
CA GLU A 344 11.69 -1.34 12.48
C GLU A 344 10.72 -2.45 12.10
N PHE A 345 9.45 -2.35 12.52
CA PHE A 345 8.41 -3.31 12.21
C PHE A 345 8.10 -3.36 10.71
N LYS A 346 7.97 -2.20 10.08
CA LYS A 346 7.68 -2.07 8.63
C LYS A 346 8.78 -2.70 7.77
N LYS A 347 10.04 -2.53 8.14
CA LYS A 347 11.18 -3.00 7.35
C LYS A 347 11.73 -4.38 7.75
N LEU A 348 10.99 -5.17 8.56
CA LEU A 348 11.37 -6.55 8.93
C LEU A 348 11.49 -7.47 7.72
N THR A 349 10.67 -7.25 6.70
CA THR A 349 10.56 -8.09 5.50
C THR A 349 11.56 -7.73 4.40
N TYR A 350 12.32 -6.64 4.57
CA TYR A 350 13.29 -6.18 3.57
C TYR A 350 14.28 -7.27 3.16
N GLY A 351 14.44 -7.44 1.85
CA GLY A 351 15.35 -8.43 1.26
C GLY A 351 14.87 -9.88 1.34
N ASN A 352 13.63 -10.12 1.83
CA ASN A 352 13.11 -11.47 2.00
C ASN A 352 11.57 -11.53 2.03
N LEU A 353 10.94 -10.90 1.04
CA LEU A 353 9.48 -10.81 0.93
C LEU A 353 8.81 -12.19 0.92
N GLY A 354 7.68 -12.32 1.63
CA GLY A 354 6.87 -13.53 1.70
C GLY A 354 7.36 -14.57 2.70
N ARG A 355 8.42 -14.29 3.46
CA ARG A 355 8.87 -15.21 4.52
C ARG A 355 8.10 -14.99 5.82
N LEU A 356 8.27 -13.82 6.41
CA LEU A 356 7.68 -13.51 7.73
C LEU A 356 6.16 -13.37 7.61
N GLU A 357 5.69 -12.75 6.55
CA GLU A 357 4.28 -12.53 6.28
C GLU A 357 3.51 -13.84 6.15
N VAL A 358 4.06 -14.84 5.43
CA VAL A 358 3.47 -16.18 5.30
C VAL A 358 3.50 -16.92 6.65
N GLU A 359 4.60 -16.83 7.41
CA GLU A 359 4.68 -17.39 8.75
C GLU A 359 3.58 -16.80 9.67
N ASP A 360 3.33 -15.51 9.59
CA ASP A 360 2.32 -14.82 10.40
C ASP A 360 0.88 -15.20 9.99
N GLN A 361 0.60 -15.34 8.70
CA GLN A 361 -0.71 -15.80 8.22
C GLN A 361 -0.96 -17.28 8.60
N ILE A 362 0.06 -18.12 8.57
CA ILE A 362 -0.01 -19.50 9.09
C ILE A 362 -0.27 -19.48 10.60
N SER A 363 0.41 -18.61 11.36
CA SER A 363 0.17 -18.44 12.79
C SER A 363 -1.26 -17.95 13.07
N THR A 364 -1.80 -17.05 12.22
CA THR A 364 -3.19 -16.60 12.28
C THR A 364 -4.16 -17.77 12.10
N ALA A 365 -3.95 -18.59 11.07
CA ALA A 365 -4.78 -19.77 10.83
C ALA A 365 -4.73 -20.77 12.01
N ARG A 366 -3.57 -20.99 12.60
CA ARG A 366 -3.41 -21.82 13.79
C ARG A 366 -4.08 -21.22 15.03
N TYR A 367 -3.99 -19.89 15.20
CA TYR A 367 -4.71 -19.18 16.26
C TYR A 367 -6.22 -19.36 16.12
N MET A 368 -6.77 -19.21 14.90
CA MET A 368 -8.18 -19.44 14.63
C MET A 368 -8.58 -20.91 14.85
N ALA A 369 -7.78 -21.87 14.40
CA ALA A 369 -8.05 -23.29 14.58
C ALA A 369 -8.18 -23.72 16.06
N ARG A 370 -7.60 -22.95 16.99
CA ARG A 370 -7.71 -23.21 18.45
C ARG A 370 -8.98 -22.63 19.09
N GLN A 371 -9.74 -21.80 18.37
CA GLN A 371 -10.99 -21.26 18.89
C GLN A 371 -12.08 -22.33 18.89
N SER A 372 -12.84 -22.45 19.99
CA SER A 372 -13.88 -23.48 20.15
C SER A 372 -14.97 -23.43 19.08
N TYR A 373 -15.23 -22.24 18.55
CA TYR A 373 -16.24 -21.95 17.53
C TYR A 373 -15.73 -22.05 16.09
N VAL A 374 -14.47 -22.45 15.86
CA VAL A 374 -13.91 -22.63 14.52
C VAL A 374 -13.84 -24.11 14.16
N ASP A 375 -14.21 -24.43 12.92
CA ASP A 375 -13.95 -25.73 12.32
C ASP A 375 -12.51 -25.73 11.74
N PRO A 376 -11.57 -26.39 12.40
CA PRO A 376 -10.17 -26.38 11.97
C PRO A 376 -9.92 -27.09 10.63
N ALA A 377 -10.90 -27.89 10.15
CA ALA A 377 -10.84 -28.53 8.83
C ALA A 377 -11.34 -27.64 7.71
N ARG A 378 -11.89 -26.46 8.03
CA ARG A 378 -12.47 -25.53 7.06
C ARG A 378 -11.92 -24.12 7.25
N ILE A 379 -10.60 -23.96 7.01
CA ILE A 379 -9.90 -22.68 7.00
C ILE A 379 -9.41 -22.43 5.58
N GLY A 380 -9.79 -21.30 4.99
CA GLY A 380 -9.36 -20.84 3.68
C GLY A 380 -8.57 -19.53 3.76
N ILE A 381 -7.93 -19.18 2.66
CA ILE A 381 -7.22 -17.91 2.50
C ILE A 381 -7.49 -17.30 1.13
N TYR A 382 -7.64 -15.98 1.09
CA TYR A 382 -7.81 -15.19 -0.12
C TYR A 382 -6.86 -14.00 -0.12
N GLY A 383 -6.42 -13.60 -1.31
CA GLY A 383 -5.73 -12.34 -1.50
C GLY A 383 -5.54 -11.97 -2.96
N TRP A 384 -5.35 -10.65 -3.20
CA TRP A 384 -5.18 -10.04 -4.51
C TRP A 384 -3.78 -9.42 -4.62
N SER A 385 -3.12 -9.54 -5.79
CA SER A 385 -1.81 -8.94 -6.05
C SER A 385 -0.73 -9.50 -5.10
N TYR A 386 -0.14 -8.67 -4.24
CA TYR A 386 0.71 -9.16 -3.14
C TYR A 386 -0.04 -10.18 -2.27
N GLY A 387 -1.32 -9.92 -1.99
CA GLY A 387 -2.17 -10.88 -1.28
C GLY A 387 -2.34 -12.20 -2.02
N GLY A 388 -2.36 -12.19 -3.35
CA GLY A 388 -2.34 -13.40 -4.18
C GLY A 388 -1.04 -14.19 -4.05
N PHE A 389 0.10 -13.51 -4.03
CA PHE A 389 1.41 -14.09 -3.70
C PHE A 389 1.39 -14.75 -2.31
N MET A 390 0.81 -14.07 -1.34
CA MET A 390 0.65 -14.57 0.03
C MET A 390 -0.27 -15.79 0.11
N ALA A 391 -1.41 -15.78 -0.61
CA ALA A 391 -2.34 -16.90 -0.65
C ALA A 391 -1.67 -18.17 -1.21
N LEU A 392 -0.87 -18.03 -2.28
CA LEU A 392 -0.06 -19.13 -2.81
C LEU A 392 1.00 -19.59 -1.79
N GLY A 393 1.75 -18.66 -1.18
CA GLY A 393 2.75 -18.98 -0.17
C GLY A 393 2.18 -19.75 1.01
N CYS A 394 1.01 -19.34 1.50
CA CYS A 394 0.27 -20.01 2.58
C CYS A 394 -0.25 -21.39 2.17
N ALA A 395 -0.81 -21.53 0.96
CA ALA A 395 -1.28 -22.81 0.45
C ALA A 395 -0.14 -23.83 0.33
N PHE A 396 1.06 -23.39 -0.04
CA PHE A 396 2.20 -24.28 -0.26
C PHE A 396 2.95 -24.61 1.04
N ARG A 397 3.14 -23.65 1.92
CA ARG A 397 3.88 -23.82 3.19
C ARG A 397 3.01 -24.23 4.38
N GLY A 398 1.68 -24.09 4.25
CA GLY A 398 0.74 -24.39 5.33
C GLY A 398 0.51 -25.86 5.62
N GLU A 399 1.17 -26.78 4.90
CA GLU A 399 1.14 -28.23 5.14
C GLU A 399 -0.28 -28.85 5.22
N GLY A 400 -1.24 -28.28 4.45
CA GLY A 400 -2.64 -28.72 4.42
C GLY A 400 -3.53 -28.05 5.50
N LEU A 401 -3.01 -27.05 6.21
CA LEU A 401 -3.79 -26.23 7.15
C LEU A 401 -4.92 -25.47 6.43
N PHE A 402 -4.65 -24.98 5.22
CA PHE A 402 -5.65 -24.29 4.40
C PHE A 402 -6.37 -25.28 3.52
N LYS A 403 -7.68 -25.41 3.71
CA LYS A 403 -8.55 -26.25 2.88
C LYS A 403 -8.72 -25.68 1.48
N MET A 404 -8.71 -24.35 1.38
CA MET A 404 -8.88 -23.62 0.13
C MET A 404 -7.98 -22.38 0.10
N ALA A 405 -7.47 -22.03 -1.11
CA ALA A 405 -6.78 -20.79 -1.37
C ALA A 405 -7.32 -20.16 -2.67
N ILE A 406 -7.55 -18.84 -2.65
CA ILE A 406 -7.87 -18.05 -3.84
C ILE A 406 -6.78 -17.00 -4.02
N ALA A 407 -6.08 -17.05 -5.15
CA ALA A 407 -5.01 -16.13 -5.51
C ALA A 407 -5.41 -15.33 -6.75
N VAL A 408 -5.70 -14.04 -6.59
CA VAL A 408 -6.09 -13.16 -7.69
C VAL A 408 -4.90 -12.30 -8.11
N ALA A 409 -4.62 -12.28 -9.41
CA ALA A 409 -3.51 -11.54 -10.03
C ALA A 409 -2.19 -11.68 -9.23
N PRO A 410 -1.78 -12.92 -8.88
CA PRO A 410 -0.69 -13.15 -7.94
C PRO A 410 0.68 -12.83 -8.55
N VAL A 411 1.55 -12.18 -7.78
CA VAL A 411 3.00 -12.28 -8.02
C VAL A 411 3.42 -13.71 -7.71
N THR A 412 4.14 -14.36 -8.61
CA THR A 412 4.63 -15.73 -8.42
C THR A 412 6.14 -15.84 -8.38
N SER A 413 6.81 -14.78 -8.84
CA SER A 413 8.23 -14.52 -8.64
C SER A 413 8.49 -13.02 -8.70
N TRP A 414 9.22 -12.50 -7.75
CA TRP A 414 9.63 -11.09 -7.74
C TRP A 414 10.56 -10.71 -8.89
N ARG A 415 11.15 -11.71 -9.58
CA ARG A 415 11.90 -11.49 -10.82
C ARG A 415 11.05 -11.08 -12.01
N TYR A 416 9.72 -11.24 -11.91
CA TYR A 416 8.77 -10.84 -12.96
C TYR A 416 8.12 -9.48 -12.72
N TYR A 417 8.37 -8.87 -11.57
CA TYR A 417 7.77 -7.60 -11.20
C TYR A 417 8.71 -6.41 -11.45
N ASP A 418 8.17 -5.17 -11.40
CA ASP A 418 8.92 -3.97 -11.75
C ASP A 418 10.13 -3.70 -10.84
N SER A 419 11.08 -2.92 -11.35
CA SER A 419 12.31 -2.59 -10.66
C SER A 419 12.07 -1.68 -9.46
N ILE A 420 11.26 -0.61 -9.61
CA ILE A 420 11.15 0.43 -8.57
C ILE A 420 10.53 -0.10 -7.28
N TYR A 421 9.44 -0.88 -7.37
CA TYR A 421 8.81 -1.49 -6.21
C TYR A 421 9.65 -2.64 -5.65
N THR A 422 10.03 -3.56 -6.52
CA THR A 422 10.69 -4.79 -6.07
C THR A 422 12.05 -4.51 -5.45
N GLU A 423 12.86 -3.66 -6.07
CA GLU A 423 14.17 -3.31 -5.55
C GLU A 423 14.10 -2.45 -4.27
N ASN A 424 13.02 -1.66 -4.10
CA ASN A 424 12.78 -0.93 -2.86
C ASN A 424 12.63 -1.87 -1.66
N PHE A 425 11.82 -2.93 -1.81
CA PHE A 425 11.47 -3.79 -0.67
C PHE A 425 12.30 -5.08 -0.59
N ASN A 426 12.89 -5.52 -1.69
CA ASN A 426 13.66 -6.78 -1.75
C ASN A 426 15.15 -6.58 -2.07
N GLY A 427 15.59 -5.32 -2.28
CA GLY A 427 16.94 -5.00 -2.76
C GLY A 427 17.18 -5.45 -4.21
N LEU A 428 18.40 -5.29 -4.71
CA LEU A 428 18.77 -5.76 -6.04
C LEU A 428 18.84 -7.30 -6.08
N PRO A 429 18.46 -7.95 -7.20
CA PRO A 429 18.51 -9.42 -7.32
C PRO A 429 19.88 -10.03 -7.07
N ASP A 430 20.95 -9.31 -7.41
CA ASP A 430 22.34 -9.76 -7.21
C ASP A 430 22.77 -9.66 -5.75
N ASP A 431 22.23 -8.68 -5.00
CA ASP A 431 22.52 -8.50 -3.57
C ASP A 431 21.72 -9.50 -2.70
N TYR A 432 20.48 -9.83 -3.12
CA TYR A 432 19.54 -10.65 -2.35
C TYR A 432 18.94 -11.82 -3.16
N PRO A 433 19.74 -12.67 -3.83
CA PRO A 433 19.21 -13.72 -4.72
C PRO A 433 18.24 -14.67 -4.00
N LYS A 434 18.50 -15.00 -2.73
CA LYS A 434 17.62 -15.85 -1.93
C LYS A 434 16.27 -15.20 -1.62
N GLY A 435 16.24 -13.88 -1.40
CA GLY A 435 15.00 -13.14 -1.19
C GLY A 435 14.08 -13.19 -2.40
N TYR A 436 14.65 -13.30 -3.60
CA TYR A 436 13.89 -13.46 -4.84
C TYR A 436 13.42 -14.90 -5.08
N ASP A 437 14.21 -15.90 -4.71
CA ASP A 437 14.01 -17.28 -5.13
C ASP A 437 13.37 -18.17 -4.07
N ASP A 438 13.80 -18.06 -2.79
CA ASP A 438 13.40 -18.98 -1.72
C ASP A 438 11.90 -18.89 -1.35
N ASN A 439 11.27 -17.71 -1.57
CA ASN A 439 9.87 -17.48 -1.28
C ASN A 439 8.98 -17.39 -2.52
N SER A 440 9.54 -17.52 -3.71
CA SER A 440 8.77 -17.48 -4.96
C SER A 440 7.85 -18.68 -5.09
N PRO A 441 6.51 -18.51 -5.20
CA PRO A 441 5.57 -19.60 -5.37
C PRO A 441 5.93 -20.56 -6.49
N VAL A 442 6.46 -20.09 -7.62
CA VAL A 442 6.89 -20.96 -8.74
C VAL A 442 7.95 -21.97 -8.30
N ASN A 443 8.84 -21.61 -7.38
CA ASN A 443 9.87 -22.49 -6.84
C ASN A 443 9.34 -23.40 -5.72
N LEU A 444 8.24 -23.01 -5.08
CA LEU A 444 7.58 -23.72 -3.98
C LEU A 444 6.45 -24.63 -4.44
N ALA A 445 6.15 -24.71 -5.74
CA ALA A 445 5.05 -25.50 -6.30
C ALA A 445 5.08 -26.99 -5.87
N HIS A 446 6.28 -27.55 -5.60
CA HIS A 446 6.46 -28.91 -5.13
C HIS A 446 5.90 -29.16 -3.72
N LEU A 447 5.70 -28.11 -2.92
CA LEU A 447 5.10 -28.18 -1.57
C LEU A 447 3.56 -28.20 -1.61
N PHE A 448 2.96 -27.86 -2.75
CA PHE A 448 1.50 -27.81 -2.87
C PHE A 448 0.89 -29.20 -2.69
N ARG A 449 -0.11 -29.28 -1.81
CA ARG A 449 -0.87 -30.51 -1.49
C ARG A 449 -2.26 -30.44 -2.09
N ASP A 450 -2.40 -30.78 -3.36
CA ASP A 450 -3.67 -30.76 -4.09
C ASP A 450 -4.68 -31.85 -3.66
N ASP A 451 -4.23 -32.80 -2.85
CA ASP A 451 -5.08 -33.79 -2.17
C ASP A 451 -5.85 -33.22 -0.97
N SER A 452 -5.35 -32.13 -0.36
CA SER A 452 -5.90 -31.52 0.85
C SER A 452 -6.31 -30.06 0.69
N THR A 453 -5.74 -29.34 -0.29
CA THR A 453 -6.00 -27.90 -0.51
C THR A 453 -6.56 -27.67 -1.91
N ARG A 454 -7.70 -26.98 -2.02
CA ARG A 454 -8.23 -26.49 -3.28
C ARG A 454 -7.63 -25.15 -3.62
N LEU A 455 -7.17 -24.95 -4.85
CA LEU A 455 -6.53 -23.72 -5.31
C LEU A 455 -7.28 -23.16 -6.53
N LEU A 456 -7.71 -21.88 -6.43
CA LEU A 456 -8.18 -21.10 -7.56
C LEU A 456 -7.20 -19.96 -7.84
N ILE A 457 -6.73 -19.86 -9.08
CA ILE A 457 -5.94 -18.74 -9.58
C ILE A 457 -6.82 -17.93 -10.54
N VAL A 458 -6.90 -16.61 -10.32
CA VAL A 458 -7.69 -15.69 -11.16
C VAL A 458 -6.76 -14.63 -11.72
N HIS A 459 -6.85 -14.31 -13.03
CA HIS A 459 -5.99 -13.27 -13.62
C HIS A 459 -6.58 -12.68 -14.91
N GLY A 460 -6.34 -11.38 -15.13
CA GLY A 460 -6.60 -10.69 -16.39
C GLY A 460 -5.45 -10.84 -17.37
N THR A 461 -5.75 -11.03 -18.67
CA THR A 461 -4.68 -11.25 -19.67
C THR A 461 -3.96 -9.96 -20.09
N ALA A 462 -4.57 -8.79 -19.85
CA ALA A 462 -3.97 -7.48 -20.14
C ALA A 462 -3.52 -6.76 -18.86
N ASP A 463 -3.19 -7.52 -17.80
CA ASP A 463 -2.62 -6.98 -16.59
C ASP A 463 -1.20 -6.44 -16.86
N ASP A 464 -1.09 -5.12 -16.91
CA ASP A 464 0.13 -4.35 -17.19
C ASP A 464 0.94 -4.01 -15.93
N ASN A 465 0.45 -4.43 -14.76
CA ASN A 465 1.09 -4.29 -13.46
C ASN A 465 1.73 -5.62 -13.03
N VAL A 466 0.92 -6.60 -12.65
CA VAL A 466 1.38 -7.98 -12.40
C VAL A 466 1.10 -8.79 -13.65
N HIS A 467 2.05 -8.88 -14.56
CA HIS A 467 1.86 -9.53 -15.85
C HIS A 467 1.28 -10.94 -15.73
N PHE A 468 0.34 -11.28 -16.63
CA PHE A 468 -0.26 -12.61 -16.74
C PHE A 468 0.80 -13.73 -16.85
N GLN A 469 2.03 -13.40 -17.25
CA GLN A 469 3.20 -14.27 -17.19
C GLN A 469 3.36 -14.94 -15.83
N ASN A 470 3.11 -14.23 -14.72
CA ASN A 470 3.19 -14.80 -13.37
C ASN A 470 2.30 -16.04 -13.22
N THR A 471 1.04 -15.94 -13.65
CA THR A 471 0.10 -17.08 -13.61
C THR A 471 0.51 -18.18 -14.60
N MET A 472 1.00 -17.85 -15.77
CA MET A 472 1.43 -18.87 -16.74
C MET A 472 2.66 -19.66 -16.27
N GLU A 473 3.62 -19.02 -15.63
CA GLU A 473 4.78 -19.72 -15.05
C GLU A 473 4.37 -20.57 -13.83
N MET A 474 3.42 -20.08 -13.01
CA MET A 474 2.86 -20.88 -11.91
C MET A 474 2.14 -22.13 -12.44
N ALA A 475 1.28 -21.96 -13.45
CA ALA A 475 0.58 -23.05 -14.12
C ALA A 475 1.58 -24.07 -14.70
N ARG A 476 2.63 -23.60 -15.36
CA ARG A 476 3.71 -24.46 -15.88
C ARG A 476 4.37 -25.28 -14.77
N ALA A 477 4.67 -24.64 -13.62
CA ALA A 477 5.30 -25.32 -12.49
C ALA A 477 4.39 -26.41 -11.90
N LEU A 478 3.11 -26.10 -11.67
CA LEU A 478 2.12 -27.04 -11.14
C LEU A 478 1.87 -28.21 -12.10
N ASN A 479 1.71 -27.92 -13.41
CA ASN A 479 1.48 -28.96 -14.45
C ASN A 479 2.65 -29.95 -14.55
N LYS A 480 3.89 -29.46 -14.48
CA LYS A 480 5.08 -30.33 -14.48
C LYS A 480 5.13 -31.30 -13.30
N LEU A 481 4.50 -30.92 -12.19
CA LEU A 481 4.42 -31.74 -10.96
C LEU A 481 3.14 -32.57 -10.90
N GLY A 482 2.28 -32.51 -11.93
CA GLY A 482 1.00 -33.23 -11.99
C GLY A 482 -0.05 -32.71 -11.00
N LYS A 483 0.11 -31.49 -10.48
CA LYS A 483 -0.80 -30.90 -9.49
C LYS A 483 -2.11 -30.43 -10.14
N GLN A 484 -3.23 -30.62 -9.41
CA GLN A 484 -4.56 -30.20 -9.83
C GLN A 484 -4.93 -28.87 -9.16
N TYR A 485 -5.45 -27.93 -9.95
CA TYR A 485 -5.89 -26.61 -9.50
C TYR A 485 -6.94 -26.05 -10.47
N ASP A 486 -7.67 -25.05 -10.04
CA ASP A 486 -8.63 -24.31 -10.86
C ASP A 486 -8.04 -22.99 -11.31
N MET A 487 -8.40 -22.53 -12.51
CA MET A 487 -7.99 -21.24 -13.03
C MET A 487 -9.16 -20.53 -13.72
N MET A 488 -9.28 -19.22 -13.47
CA MET A 488 -10.24 -18.35 -14.17
C MET A 488 -9.48 -17.19 -14.82
N VAL A 489 -9.63 -17.06 -16.12
CA VAL A 489 -8.93 -16.04 -16.92
C VAL A 489 -9.95 -15.02 -17.42
N TYR A 490 -9.60 -13.74 -17.32
CA TYR A 490 -10.40 -12.63 -17.82
C TYR A 490 -9.68 -11.98 -18.99
N PRO A 491 -10.14 -12.22 -20.25
CA PRO A 491 -9.52 -11.65 -21.43
C PRO A 491 -9.54 -10.13 -21.39
N ASP A 492 -8.41 -9.52 -21.76
CA ASP A 492 -8.20 -8.07 -21.88
C ASP A 492 -8.44 -7.25 -20.61
N GLN A 493 -8.63 -7.91 -19.44
CA GLN A 493 -8.73 -7.22 -18.17
C GLN A 493 -7.36 -6.89 -17.59
N ASN A 494 -7.25 -5.69 -17.02
CA ASN A 494 -6.07 -5.19 -16.32
C ASN A 494 -6.03 -5.65 -14.84
N HIS A 495 -5.09 -5.11 -14.07
CA HIS A 495 -4.87 -5.49 -12.67
C HIS A 495 -6.08 -5.25 -11.75
N SER A 496 -6.85 -4.20 -11.99
CA SER A 496 -8.02 -3.83 -11.17
C SER A 496 -9.33 -4.41 -11.68
N MET A 497 -9.33 -4.94 -12.91
CA MET A 497 -10.49 -5.38 -13.66
C MET A 497 -11.56 -4.30 -13.87
N MET A 498 -12.32 -4.35 -14.94
CA MET A 498 -13.41 -3.42 -15.21
C MET A 498 -14.65 -3.77 -14.37
N PRO A 499 -15.53 -2.82 -14.08
CA PRO A 499 -16.66 -3.01 -13.16
C PRO A 499 -17.54 -4.23 -13.46
N ASP A 500 -17.86 -4.49 -14.73
CA ASP A 500 -18.73 -5.62 -15.11
C ASP A 500 -18.06 -6.97 -14.84
N ASP A 501 -16.76 -7.11 -15.16
CA ASP A 501 -16.00 -8.31 -14.86
C ASP A 501 -15.71 -8.43 -13.36
N MET A 502 -15.58 -7.33 -12.64
CA MET A 502 -15.39 -7.34 -11.19
C MET A 502 -16.57 -8.03 -10.48
N ILE A 503 -17.81 -7.79 -10.92
CA ILE A 503 -19.00 -8.49 -10.38
C ILE A 503 -18.85 -9.99 -10.59
N HIS A 504 -18.51 -10.42 -11.80
CA HIS A 504 -18.31 -11.84 -12.11
C HIS A 504 -17.14 -12.47 -11.33
N VAL A 505 -16.04 -11.75 -11.15
CA VAL A 505 -14.90 -12.19 -10.30
C VAL A 505 -15.36 -12.45 -8.88
N ARG A 506 -16.06 -11.48 -8.27
CA ARG A 506 -16.55 -11.58 -6.89
C ARG A 506 -17.54 -12.74 -6.73
N GLU A 507 -18.45 -12.90 -7.69
CA GLU A 507 -19.39 -14.03 -7.71
C GLU A 507 -18.64 -15.36 -7.87
N LYS A 508 -17.64 -15.45 -8.73
CA LYS A 508 -16.79 -16.65 -8.88
C LYS A 508 -16.07 -16.99 -7.59
N MET A 509 -15.48 -16.01 -6.91
CA MET A 509 -14.80 -16.24 -5.63
C MET A 509 -15.77 -16.69 -4.53
N LEU A 510 -16.94 -16.03 -4.44
CA LEU A 510 -17.98 -16.41 -3.49
C LEU A 510 -18.44 -17.87 -3.70
N ARG A 511 -18.83 -18.22 -4.92
CA ARG A 511 -19.25 -19.60 -5.26
C ARG A 511 -18.14 -20.61 -4.99
N TYR A 512 -16.91 -20.30 -5.39
CA TYR A 512 -15.79 -21.21 -5.16
C TYR A 512 -15.55 -21.45 -3.66
N THR A 513 -15.69 -20.40 -2.84
CA THR A 513 -15.57 -20.51 -1.38
C THR A 513 -16.69 -21.39 -0.81
N LEU A 514 -17.95 -21.17 -1.20
CA LEU A 514 -19.09 -21.96 -0.72
C LEU A 514 -19.05 -23.43 -1.13
N GLU A 515 -18.40 -23.75 -2.27
CA GLU A 515 -18.27 -25.12 -2.77
C GLU A 515 -17.09 -25.88 -2.16
N ASN A 516 -16.04 -25.20 -1.70
CA ASN A 516 -14.78 -25.82 -1.34
C ASN A 516 -14.34 -25.58 0.11
N LEU A 517 -14.99 -24.69 0.83
CA LEU A 517 -14.73 -24.38 2.22
C LEU A 517 -16.00 -24.56 3.08
#